data_2c2e21e4eb6d68656b0b838c9c0d748c
#
_entry.id   2c2e21e4eb6d68656b0b838c9c0d748c
#
_cell.length_a   1.000
_cell.length_b   1.000
_cell.length_c   1.000
_cell.angle_alpha   90.00
_cell.angle_beta   90.00
_cell.angle_gamma   90.00
#
_symmetry.space_group_name_H-M   'P 1'
#
loop_
_entity.id
_entity.type
_entity.pdbx_description
1 polymer ?
#
loop_
_entity_poly.entity_id
_entity_poly.type
_entity_poly.pdbx_seq_one_letter_code
_entity_poly.pdbx_strand_id
1 'polypeptide(L)' 'MVSNKIENDTNNEIRKLVLARLSTTSPETMKSIGDQGVFTRDELMEHVKAGDKIGKTVLDIEMEWLRALKNGIVSKLYE' A
#
# COMPACT_ATOMS: atom_id res chain seq x y z
N MET A 1 -8.93 -23.79 7.89
CA MET A 1 -7.57 -23.56 7.39
C MET A 1 -6.96 -22.36 8.05
N VAL A 2 -6.08 -22.65 8.95
CA VAL A 2 -5.48 -21.58 9.78
C VAL A 2 -4.63 -20.64 8.93
N SER A 3 -3.88 -21.18 7.97
CA SER A 3 -3.01 -20.36 7.13
C SER A 3 -3.76 -19.33 6.29
N ASN A 4 -4.93 -19.70 5.75
CA ASN A 4 -5.74 -18.77 4.96
C ASN A 4 -6.26 -17.63 5.81
N LYS A 5 -6.64 -17.92 7.04
CA LYS A 5 -7.12 -16.90 7.96
C LYS A 5 -6.01 -15.90 8.32
N ILE A 6 -4.80 -16.42 8.55
CA ILE A 6 -3.64 -15.58 8.85
C ILE A 6 -3.32 -14.67 7.67
N GLU A 7 -3.34 -15.22 6.45
CA GLU A 7 -3.09 -14.43 5.25
C GLU A 7 -4.12 -13.32 5.07
N ASN A 8 -5.41 -13.63 5.29
CA ASN A 8 -6.48 -12.65 5.18
C ASN A 8 -6.30 -11.53 6.21
N ASP A 9 -5.94 -11.88 7.45
CA ASP A 9 -5.71 -10.90 8.50
C ASP A 9 -4.53 -10.00 8.14
N THR A 10 -3.46 -10.59 7.62
CA THR A 10 -2.27 -9.81 7.19
C THR A 10 -2.63 -8.86 6.05
N ASN A 11 -3.38 -9.33 5.07
CA ASN A 11 -3.81 -8.49 3.94
C ASN A 11 -4.70 -7.36 4.42
N ASN A 12 -5.57 -7.60 5.38
CA ASN A 12 -6.44 -6.57 5.95
C ASN A 12 -5.63 -5.53 6.70
N GLU A 13 -4.62 -5.94 7.45
CA GLU A 13 -3.74 -5.02 8.17
C GLU A 13 -2.92 -4.15 7.20
N ILE A 14 -2.40 -4.76 6.14
CA ILE A 14 -1.67 -4.02 5.11
C ILE A 14 -2.60 -3.00 4.45
N ARG A 15 -3.83 -3.39 4.12
CA ARG A 15 -4.81 -2.50 3.51
C ARG A 15 -5.10 -1.30 4.41
N LYS A 16 -5.31 -1.55 5.70
CA LYS A 16 -5.56 -0.49 6.67
C LYS A 16 -4.38 0.47 6.75
N LEU A 17 -3.18 -0.07 6.79
CA LEU A 17 -1.97 0.74 6.85
C LEU A 17 -1.82 1.62 5.60
N VAL A 18 -2.04 1.04 4.43
CA VAL A 18 -1.95 1.79 3.18
C VAL A 18 -3.02 2.88 3.12
N LEU A 19 -4.25 2.57 3.54
CA LEU A 19 -5.30 3.58 3.60
C LEU A 19 -4.95 4.71 4.55
N ALA A 20 -4.37 4.39 5.69
CA ALA A 20 -3.93 5.41 6.65
C ALA A 20 -2.86 6.32 6.05
N ARG A 21 -1.88 5.74 5.34
CA ARG A 21 -0.85 6.52 4.66
C ARG A 21 -1.44 7.43 3.59
N LEU A 22 -2.35 6.89 2.77
CA LEU A 22 -2.99 7.67 1.73
C LEU A 22 -3.81 8.81 2.32
N SER A 23 -4.47 8.57 3.47
CA SER A 23 -5.28 9.60 4.10
C SER A 23 -4.45 10.80 4.59
N THR A 24 -3.17 10.61 4.87
CA THR A 24 -2.28 11.69 5.27
C THR A 24 -1.61 12.38 4.08
N THR A 25 -1.76 11.84 2.89
CA THR A 25 -1.26 12.44 1.67
C THR A 25 -2.21 13.58 1.27
N SER A 26 -1.67 14.64 0.67
CA SER A 26 -2.49 15.76 0.21
C SER A 26 -3.57 15.27 -0.77
N PRO A 27 -4.83 15.73 -0.63
CA PRO A 27 -5.90 15.34 -1.55
C PRO A 27 -5.62 15.70 -3.01
N GLU A 28 -4.74 16.66 -3.24
CA GLU A 28 -4.40 17.12 -4.57
C GLU A 28 -3.32 16.29 -5.23
N THR A 29 -2.71 15.38 -4.46
CA THR A 29 -1.64 14.54 -4.99
C THR A 29 -2.18 13.57 -6.03
N MET A 30 -1.46 13.49 -7.16
CA MET A 30 -1.76 12.57 -8.25
C MET A 30 -0.63 11.56 -8.33
N LYS A 31 -0.97 10.29 -8.55
CA LYS A 31 0.03 9.24 -8.69
C LYS A 31 -0.23 8.42 -9.96
N SER A 32 0.86 8.13 -10.66
CA SER A 32 0.82 7.23 -11.81
C SER A 32 0.99 5.80 -11.34
N ILE A 33 0.09 4.92 -11.77
CA ILE A 33 0.11 3.51 -11.39
C ILE A 33 0.44 2.70 -12.65
N GLY A 34 1.74 2.63 -12.96
CA GLY A 34 2.21 1.91 -14.14
C GLY A 34 1.48 2.39 -15.39
N ASP A 35 0.97 1.45 -16.18
CA ASP A 35 0.19 1.75 -17.38
C ASP A 35 -1.31 1.83 -17.10
N GLN A 36 -1.72 1.77 -15.83
CA GLN A 36 -3.14 1.83 -15.45
C GLN A 36 -3.70 3.25 -15.47
N GLY A 37 -2.84 4.26 -15.49
CA GLY A 37 -3.25 5.65 -15.52
C GLY A 37 -2.79 6.43 -14.30
N VAL A 38 -3.32 7.64 -14.17
CA VAL A 38 -3.00 8.57 -13.09
C VAL A 38 -4.24 8.73 -12.22
N PHE A 39 -4.05 8.67 -10.90
CA PHE A 39 -5.16 8.67 -9.95
C PHE A 39 -4.93 9.69 -8.84
N THR A 40 -6.03 10.28 -8.35
CA THR A 40 -5.98 11.11 -7.15
C THR A 40 -5.86 10.23 -5.92
N ARG A 41 -5.51 10.86 -4.78
CA ARG A 41 -5.46 10.15 -3.51
C ARG A 41 -6.79 9.42 -3.21
N ASP A 42 -7.90 10.13 -3.38
CA ASP A 42 -9.21 9.56 -3.07
C ASP A 42 -9.57 8.40 -3.98
N GLU A 43 -9.23 8.51 -5.27
CA GLU A 43 -9.42 7.41 -6.22
C GLU A 43 -8.60 6.18 -5.82
N LEU A 44 -7.36 6.38 -5.43
CA LEU A 44 -6.51 5.28 -4.96
C LEU A 44 -7.09 4.61 -3.73
N MET A 45 -7.59 5.39 -2.79
CA MET A 45 -8.21 4.85 -1.58
C MET A 45 -9.43 4.00 -1.92
N GLU A 46 -10.26 4.46 -2.85
CA GLU A 46 -11.43 3.70 -3.29
C GLU A 46 -11.02 2.36 -3.92
N HIS A 47 -9.99 2.37 -4.77
CA HIS A 47 -9.51 1.13 -5.39
C HIS A 47 -8.93 0.17 -4.35
N VAL A 48 -8.22 0.69 -3.35
CA VAL A 48 -7.67 -0.14 -2.28
C VAL A 48 -8.81 -0.76 -1.47
N LYS A 49 -9.85 0.00 -1.15
CA LYS A 49 -11.02 -0.50 -0.44
C LYS A 49 -11.75 -1.57 -1.24
N ALA A 50 -11.89 -1.35 -2.54
CA ALA A 50 -12.57 -2.30 -3.43
C ALA A 50 -11.77 -3.59 -3.62
N GLY A 51 -10.45 -3.53 -3.46
CA GLY A 51 -9.59 -4.69 -3.66
C GLY A 51 -9.51 -5.11 -5.11
N ASP A 52 -9.70 -4.16 -6.04
CA ASP A 52 -9.62 -4.45 -7.46
C ASP A 52 -8.17 -4.49 -7.93
N LYS A 53 -7.98 -4.66 -9.24
CA LYS A 53 -6.64 -4.79 -9.82
C LYS A 53 -5.75 -3.57 -9.50
N ILE A 54 -6.31 -2.39 -9.61
CA ILE A 54 -5.58 -1.15 -9.32
C ILE A 54 -5.23 -1.09 -7.84
N GLY A 55 -6.18 -1.42 -6.97
CA GLY A 55 -5.95 -1.45 -5.53
C GLY A 55 -4.86 -2.44 -5.14
N LYS A 56 -4.84 -3.61 -5.76
CA LYS A 56 -3.79 -4.61 -5.52
C LYS A 56 -2.43 -4.09 -5.95
N THR A 57 -2.37 -3.40 -7.09
CA THR A 57 -1.13 -2.80 -7.57
C THR A 57 -0.63 -1.74 -6.58
N VAL A 58 -1.53 -0.92 -6.05
CA VAL A 58 -1.18 0.08 -5.04
C VAL A 58 -0.59 -0.58 -3.80
N LEU A 59 -1.22 -1.68 -3.34
CA LEU A 59 -0.70 -2.42 -2.19
C LEU A 59 0.70 -2.95 -2.45
N ASP A 60 0.94 -3.50 -3.64
CA ASP A 60 2.26 -4.01 -4.01
C ASP A 60 3.32 -2.91 -4.00
N ILE A 61 2.99 -1.74 -4.55
CA ILE A 61 3.90 -0.60 -4.58
C ILE A 61 4.23 -0.15 -3.16
N GLU A 62 3.22 -0.03 -2.31
CA GLU A 62 3.42 0.38 -0.93
C GLU A 62 4.22 -0.64 -0.13
N MET A 63 4.00 -1.92 -0.38
CA MET A 63 4.77 -2.98 0.26
C MET A 63 6.26 -2.92 -0.11
N GLU A 64 6.55 -2.62 -1.37
CA GLU A 64 7.93 -2.43 -1.83
C GLU A 64 8.59 -1.29 -1.08
N TRP A 65 7.88 -0.18 -0.95
CA TRP A 65 8.38 0.99 -0.24
C TRP A 65 8.64 0.69 1.23
N LEU A 66 7.71 0.00 1.89
CA LEU A 66 7.85 -0.38 3.29
C LEU A 66 9.03 -1.31 3.51
N ARG A 67 9.26 -2.24 2.59
CA ARG A 67 10.40 -3.15 2.63
C ARG A 67 11.71 -2.38 2.53
N ALA A 68 11.78 -1.45 1.59
CA ALA A 68 12.98 -0.63 1.40
C ALA A 68 13.28 0.20 2.65
N LEU A 69 12.24 0.77 3.26
CA LEU A 69 12.37 1.55 4.49
C LEU A 69 12.90 0.68 5.63
N LYS A 70 12.34 -0.51 5.80
CA LYS A 70 12.76 -1.45 6.84
C LYS A 70 14.23 -1.83 6.66
N ASN A 71 14.62 -2.14 5.43
CA ASN A 71 16.01 -2.51 5.14
C ASN A 71 16.96 -1.35 5.40
N GLY A 72 16.57 -0.14 5.06
CA GLY A 72 17.38 1.05 5.34
C GLY A 72 17.56 1.28 6.82
N ILE A 73 16.52 1.11 7.63
CA ILE A 73 16.61 1.26 9.08
C ILE A 73 17.52 0.22 9.67
N VAL A 74 17.39 -1.04 9.25
CA VAL A 74 18.23 -2.13 9.74
C VAL A 74 19.70 -1.87 9.40
N SER A 75 19.98 -1.42 8.19
CA SER A 75 21.35 -1.09 7.79
C SER A 75 21.96 -0.02 8.71
N LYS A 76 21.20 0.99 9.04
CA LYS A 76 21.67 2.04 9.94
C LYS A 76 21.95 1.54 11.34
N LEU A 77 21.15 0.60 11.82
CA LEU A 77 21.34 0.03 13.15
C LEU A 77 22.65 -0.75 13.28
N TYR A 78 23.12 -1.32 12.18
CA TYR A 78 24.34 -2.14 12.18
C TYR A 78 25.58 -1.38 11.71
N GLU A 79 25.44 -0.14 11.35
CA GLU A 79 26.57 0.72 11.05
C GLU A 79 27.12 1.36 12.32
#